data_bff4a8499d4d45446af7a32507e9cd56
#
_entry.id   bff4a8499d4d45446af7a32507e9cd56
#
_cell.length_a   1.000
_cell.length_b   1.000
_cell.length_c   1.000
_cell.angle_alpha   90.00
_cell.angle_beta   90.00
_cell.angle_gamma   90.00
#
_symmetry.space_group_name_H-M   'P 1'
#
loop_
_entity.id
_entity.type
_entity.pdbx_description
1 polymer ?
#
loop_
_entity_poly.entity_id
_entity_poly.type
_entity_poly.pdbx_seq_one_letter_code
_entity_poly.pdbx_strand_id
1 'polypeptide(L)'
;MFEYISGKISELTPTYAVLECNQIGYLIHISLNTYATLENKDSAKLYVYEAIREDAFTLYGFAERDERQLFLLLISVSGIGANTARMILSSFTVSELKTVIASDDVNQLKGVKGIGLKTAQRIIIDLKDKIKVSEADLTAKGAVGRSRANKEEAVAALVMLG
;
A
#
# COMPACT_ATOMS: atom_id res chain seq x y z
N MET A 1 -0.80 -5.24 17.71
CA MET A 1 -0.67 -5.24 16.24
C MET A 1 0.71 -4.73 15.86
N PHE A 2 1.36 -5.36 14.91
CA PHE A 2 2.67 -4.92 14.45
C PHE A 2 2.54 -3.80 13.43
N GLU A 3 3.30 -2.74 13.58
CA GLU A 3 3.34 -1.66 12.60
C GLU A 3 4.27 -2.04 11.44
N TYR A 4 5.45 -2.55 11.78
CA TYR A 4 6.42 -3.01 10.79
C TYR A 4 7.29 -4.10 11.37
N ILE A 5 7.95 -4.84 10.48
CA ILE A 5 9.01 -5.79 10.84
C ILE A 5 10.25 -5.37 10.05
N SER A 6 11.36 -5.20 10.76
CA SER A 6 12.63 -4.82 10.16
C SER A 6 13.68 -5.88 10.48
N GLY A 7 14.35 -6.38 9.47
CA GLY A 7 15.35 -7.42 9.66
C GLY A 7 16.09 -7.77 8.38
N LYS A 8 16.92 -8.81 8.50
CA LYS A 8 17.68 -9.35 7.39
C LYS A 8 16.76 -10.16 6.47
N ILE A 9 16.92 -10.01 5.16
CA ILE A 9 16.18 -10.84 4.20
C ILE A 9 16.86 -12.20 4.16
N SER A 10 16.19 -13.20 4.74
CA SER A 10 16.67 -14.57 4.77
C SER A 10 16.26 -15.33 3.51
N GLU A 11 15.08 -15.01 2.97
CA GLU A 11 14.57 -15.60 1.74
C GLU A 11 13.69 -14.58 1.04
N LEU A 12 13.75 -14.53 -0.29
CA LEU A 12 12.93 -13.62 -1.09
C LEU A 12 12.39 -14.35 -2.32
N THR A 13 11.08 -14.33 -2.47
CA THR A 13 10.38 -14.85 -3.65
C THR A 13 9.40 -13.79 -4.15
N PRO A 14 8.87 -13.92 -5.38
CA PRO A 14 7.87 -12.97 -5.85
C PRO A 14 6.58 -12.90 -5.03
N THR A 15 6.31 -13.89 -4.18
CA THR A 15 5.07 -13.95 -3.41
C THR A 15 5.26 -13.77 -1.92
N TYR A 16 6.45 -13.99 -1.40
CA TYR A 16 6.73 -13.78 0.02
C TYR A 16 8.21 -13.48 0.27
N ALA A 17 8.47 -12.88 1.41
CA ALA A 17 9.80 -12.67 1.95
C ALA A 17 9.86 -13.26 3.35
N VAL A 18 11.04 -13.73 3.76
CA VAL A 18 11.30 -14.10 5.14
C VAL A 18 12.27 -13.08 5.70
N LEU A 19 11.85 -12.34 6.72
CA LEU A 19 12.71 -11.41 7.45
C LEU A 19 13.12 -12.02 8.76
N GLU A 20 14.41 -12.04 9.01
CA GLU A 20 14.95 -12.55 10.28
C GLU A 20 15.22 -11.40 11.23
N CYS A 21 14.56 -11.45 12.38
CA CYS A 21 14.74 -10.49 13.47
C CYS A 21 15.02 -11.27 14.75
N ASN A 22 16.15 -11.03 15.38
CA ASN A 22 16.53 -11.72 16.63
C ASN A 22 16.38 -13.24 16.54
N GLN A 23 16.86 -13.82 15.46
CA GLN A 23 16.83 -15.27 15.21
C GLN A 23 15.43 -15.85 15.01
N ILE A 24 14.43 -15.00 14.77
CA ILE A 24 13.08 -15.43 14.39
C ILE A 24 12.87 -15.05 12.95
N GLY A 25 12.46 -16.03 12.12
CA GLY A 25 12.10 -15.78 10.72
C GLY A 25 10.60 -15.52 10.58
N TYR A 26 10.26 -14.36 10.07
CA TYR A 26 8.86 -13.99 9.80
C TYR A 26 8.59 -14.18 8.32
N LEU A 27 7.65 -15.07 7.98
CA LEU A 27 7.20 -15.25 6.61
C LEU A 27 6.12 -14.22 6.33
N ILE A 28 6.36 -13.35 5.36
CA ILE A 28 5.51 -12.19 5.06
C ILE A 28 5.13 -12.26 3.58
N HIS A 29 3.84 -12.35 3.29
CA HIS A 29 3.34 -12.31 1.91
C HIS A 29 3.45 -10.90 1.36
N ILE A 30 3.93 -10.77 0.13
CA ILE A 30 4.21 -9.48 -0.48
C ILE A 30 3.60 -9.38 -1.87
N SER A 31 3.46 -8.16 -2.36
CA SER A 31 3.09 -7.87 -3.75
C SER A 31 4.34 -7.93 -4.64
N LEU A 32 4.14 -7.98 -5.95
CA LEU A 32 5.24 -7.87 -6.91
C LEU A 32 5.92 -6.49 -6.83
N ASN A 33 5.20 -5.44 -6.49
CA ASN A 33 5.78 -4.11 -6.29
C ASN A 33 6.76 -4.11 -5.13
N THR A 34 6.36 -4.69 -4.00
CA THR A 34 7.24 -4.84 -2.84
C THR A 34 8.43 -5.74 -3.18
N TYR A 35 8.19 -6.86 -3.88
CA TYR A 35 9.28 -7.74 -4.32
C TYR A 35 10.33 -6.98 -5.13
N ALA A 36 9.89 -6.19 -6.11
CA ALA A 36 10.80 -5.40 -6.93
C ALA A 36 11.65 -4.42 -6.10
N THR A 37 11.05 -3.86 -5.05
CA THR A 37 11.76 -2.97 -4.13
C THR A 37 12.81 -3.70 -3.30
N LEU A 38 12.55 -4.96 -2.96
CA LEU A 38 13.43 -5.76 -2.10
C LEU A 38 14.57 -6.45 -2.85
N GLU A 39 14.46 -6.60 -4.17
CA GLU A 39 15.53 -7.25 -4.95
C GLU A 39 16.86 -6.56 -4.71
N ASN A 40 17.91 -7.36 -4.57
CA ASN A 40 19.28 -6.89 -4.35
C ASN A 40 19.52 -6.18 -3.02
N LYS A 41 18.62 -6.33 -2.05
CA LYS A 41 18.79 -5.79 -0.70
C LYS A 41 19.09 -6.94 0.29
N ASP A 42 19.94 -6.66 1.27
CA ASP A 42 20.27 -7.63 2.32
C ASP A 42 19.31 -7.54 3.50
N SER A 43 18.71 -6.37 3.72
CA SER A 43 17.79 -6.13 4.81
C SER A 43 16.65 -5.25 4.34
N ALA A 44 15.55 -5.29 5.05
CA ALA A 44 14.37 -4.52 4.71
C ALA A 44 13.53 -4.21 5.94
N LYS A 45 12.70 -3.20 5.78
CA LYS A 45 11.65 -2.85 6.70
C LYS A 45 10.34 -2.96 5.93
N LEU A 46 9.45 -3.82 6.38
CA LEU A 46 8.14 -4.00 5.76
C LEU A 46 7.05 -3.56 6.72
N TYR A 47 6.16 -2.70 6.26
CA TYR A 47 4.94 -2.35 6.98
C TYR A 47 3.96 -3.51 6.83
N VAL A 48 3.40 -3.98 7.94
CA VAL A 48 2.67 -5.23 7.93
C VAL A 48 1.20 -5.08 8.27
N TYR A 49 0.42 -6.03 7.81
CA TYR A 49 -0.95 -6.25 8.19
C TYR A 49 -1.08 -7.71 8.64
N GLU A 50 -1.69 -7.92 9.80
CA GLU A 50 -1.92 -9.25 10.35
C GLU A 50 -3.33 -9.70 10.01
N ALA A 51 -3.42 -10.74 9.19
CA ALA A 51 -4.69 -11.41 8.94
C ALA A 51 -4.82 -12.56 9.92
N ILE A 52 -5.57 -12.33 10.98
CA ILE A 52 -5.78 -13.32 12.04
C ILE A 52 -7.12 -13.97 11.83
N ARG A 53 -7.11 -15.30 11.69
CA ARG A 53 -8.30 -16.12 11.58
C ARG A 53 -8.24 -17.19 12.66
N GLU A 54 -9.34 -17.91 12.82
CA GLU A 54 -9.44 -18.98 13.79
C GLU A 54 -8.37 -20.07 13.58
N ASP A 55 -8.08 -20.37 12.32
CA ASP A 55 -7.18 -21.44 11.91
C ASP A 55 -5.87 -20.96 11.29
N ALA A 56 -5.65 -19.66 11.18
CA ALA A 56 -4.48 -19.13 10.49
C ALA A 56 -4.07 -17.74 10.99
N PHE A 57 -2.77 -17.51 10.99
CA PHE A 57 -2.18 -16.20 11.24
C PHE A 57 -1.26 -15.91 10.06
N THR A 58 -1.61 -14.92 9.26
CA THR A 58 -0.89 -14.60 8.03
C THR A 58 -0.42 -13.15 8.07
N LEU A 59 0.84 -12.92 7.73
CA LEU A 59 1.39 -11.57 7.62
C LEU A 59 1.45 -11.16 6.16
N TYR A 60 0.99 -9.94 5.89
CA TYR A 60 1.15 -9.27 4.59
C TYR A 60 2.05 -8.07 4.81
N GLY A 61 3.01 -7.84 3.92
CA GLY A 61 3.98 -6.77 4.09
C GLY A 61 4.15 -5.92 2.85
N PHE A 62 4.48 -4.67 3.08
CA PHE A 62 4.57 -3.64 2.06
C PHE A 62 5.82 -2.79 2.29
N ALA A 63 6.54 -2.49 1.22
CA ALA A 63 7.74 -1.68 1.30
C ALA A 63 7.41 -0.23 1.69
N GLU A 64 6.23 0.25 1.29
CA GLU A 64 5.81 1.62 1.52
C GLU A 64 4.48 1.67 2.29
N ARG A 65 4.33 2.69 3.12
CA ARG A 65 3.08 2.91 3.86
C ARG A 65 1.88 3.15 2.94
N ASP A 66 2.10 3.81 1.81
CA ASP A 66 1.03 4.11 0.85
C ASP A 66 0.47 2.83 0.24
N GLU A 67 1.33 1.85 -0.03
CA GLU A 67 0.87 0.56 -0.53
C GLU A 67 0.04 -0.17 0.53
N ARG A 68 0.48 -0.16 1.79
CA ARG A 68 -0.31 -0.74 2.89
C ARG A 68 -1.64 -0.04 3.05
N GLN A 69 -1.66 1.29 2.98
CA GLN A 69 -2.89 2.06 3.10
C GLN A 69 -3.89 1.67 2.02
N LEU A 70 -3.42 1.52 0.79
CA LEU A 70 -4.26 1.10 -0.32
C LEU A 70 -4.74 -0.34 -0.15
N PHE A 71 -3.90 -1.21 0.37
CA PHE A 71 -4.29 -2.57 0.74
C PHE A 71 -5.43 -2.57 1.76
N LEU A 72 -5.33 -1.75 2.80
CA LEU A 72 -6.37 -1.65 3.83
C LEU A 72 -7.69 -1.14 3.25
N LEU A 73 -7.63 -0.20 2.32
CA LEU A 73 -8.82 0.27 1.61
C LEU A 73 -9.44 -0.85 0.77
N LEU A 74 -8.62 -1.62 0.07
CA LEU A 74 -9.11 -2.73 -0.76
C LEU A 74 -9.81 -3.80 0.08
N ILE A 75 -9.23 -4.20 1.20
CA ILE A 75 -9.87 -5.23 2.04
C ILE A 75 -11.12 -4.72 2.77
N SER A 76 -11.34 -3.42 2.81
CA SER A 76 -12.58 -2.85 3.34
C SER A 76 -13.76 -3.02 2.38
N VAL A 77 -13.48 -3.32 1.11
CA VAL A 77 -14.51 -3.56 0.10
C VAL A 77 -15.06 -4.97 0.27
N SER A 78 -16.38 -5.09 0.33
CA SER A 78 -17.04 -6.40 0.46
C SER A 78 -16.69 -7.29 -0.74
N GLY A 79 -16.25 -8.51 -0.45
CA GLY A 79 -15.83 -9.45 -1.48
C GLY A 79 -14.34 -9.43 -1.82
N ILE A 80 -13.57 -8.51 -1.22
CA ILE A 80 -12.13 -8.45 -1.41
C ILE A 80 -11.43 -8.96 -0.16
N GLY A 81 -10.78 -10.11 -0.27
CA GLY A 81 -9.94 -10.65 0.79
C GLY A 81 -8.50 -10.16 0.68
N ALA A 82 -7.70 -10.49 1.68
CA ALA A 82 -6.30 -10.06 1.74
C ALA A 82 -5.48 -10.55 0.55
N ASN A 83 -5.66 -11.81 0.14
CA ASN A 83 -4.93 -12.35 -1.01
C ASN A 83 -5.32 -11.67 -2.32
N THR A 84 -6.61 -11.39 -2.50
CA THR A 84 -7.10 -10.67 -3.69
C THR A 84 -6.55 -9.24 -3.73
N ALA A 85 -6.55 -8.54 -2.60
CA ALA A 85 -5.96 -7.21 -2.50
C ALA A 85 -4.47 -7.23 -2.84
N ARG A 86 -3.73 -8.22 -2.37
CA ARG A 86 -2.31 -8.39 -2.71
C ARG A 86 -2.12 -8.60 -4.21
N MET A 87 -2.99 -9.37 -4.85
CA MET A 87 -2.92 -9.60 -6.29
C MET A 87 -3.23 -8.33 -7.09
N ILE A 88 -4.16 -7.52 -6.63
CA ILE A 88 -4.44 -6.22 -7.26
C ILE A 88 -3.19 -5.33 -7.17
N LEU A 89 -2.56 -5.27 -6.00
CA LEU A 89 -1.34 -4.49 -5.79
C LEU A 89 -0.12 -5.07 -6.51
N SER A 90 -0.18 -6.32 -6.94
CA SER A 90 0.84 -6.90 -7.81
C SER A 90 0.63 -6.53 -9.28
N SER A 91 -0.60 -6.21 -9.65
CA SER A 91 -0.96 -5.86 -11.04
C SER A 91 -0.82 -4.37 -11.32
N PHE A 92 -0.89 -3.53 -10.30
CA PHE A 92 -0.81 -2.08 -10.42
C PHE A 92 0.14 -1.50 -9.39
N THR A 93 0.87 -0.48 -9.75
CA THR A 93 1.54 0.36 -8.76
C THR A 93 0.49 1.17 -8.00
N VAL A 94 0.88 1.78 -6.88
CA VAL A 94 -0.03 2.63 -6.08
C VAL A 94 -0.62 3.74 -6.94
N SER A 95 0.22 4.40 -7.72
CA SER A 95 -0.19 5.51 -8.59
C SER A 95 -1.15 5.05 -9.69
N GLU A 96 -0.82 3.94 -10.34
CA GLU A 96 -1.68 3.37 -11.40
C GLU A 96 -3.05 2.98 -10.85
N LEU A 97 -3.09 2.32 -9.70
CA LEU A 97 -4.36 1.89 -9.12
C LEU A 97 -5.23 3.07 -8.72
N LYS A 98 -4.63 4.11 -8.15
CA LYS A 98 -5.37 5.34 -7.84
C LYS A 98 -5.96 5.98 -9.10
N THR A 99 -5.19 6.01 -10.18
CA THR A 99 -5.66 6.53 -11.46
C THR A 99 -6.80 5.69 -12.04
N VAL A 100 -6.67 4.38 -12.01
CA VAL A 100 -7.70 3.46 -12.50
C VAL A 100 -9.01 3.66 -11.74
N ILE A 101 -8.95 3.79 -10.42
CA ILE A 101 -10.14 4.01 -9.60
C ILE A 101 -10.73 5.40 -9.85
N ALA A 102 -9.90 6.43 -9.93
CA ALA A 102 -10.35 7.80 -10.15
C ALA A 102 -11.00 8.00 -11.53
N SER A 103 -10.54 7.25 -12.54
CA SER A 103 -11.07 7.34 -13.90
C SER A 103 -12.23 6.37 -14.19
N ASP A 104 -12.71 5.66 -13.18
CA ASP A 104 -13.78 4.66 -13.33
C ASP A 104 -13.45 3.54 -14.34
N ASP A 105 -12.18 3.16 -14.44
CA ASP A 105 -11.75 2.17 -15.42
C ASP A 105 -12.00 0.73 -14.94
N VAL A 106 -13.24 0.31 -15.04
CA VAL A 106 -13.68 -1.04 -14.64
C VAL A 106 -12.93 -2.11 -15.42
N ASN A 107 -12.61 -1.86 -16.68
CA ASN A 107 -12.01 -2.87 -17.56
C ASN A 107 -10.60 -3.25 -17.11
N GLN A 108 -9.81 -2.29 -16.66
CA GLN A 108 -8.48 -2.59 -16.13
C GLN A 108 -8.56 -3.43 -14.86
N LEU A 109 -9.49 -3.11 -13.97
CA LEU A 109 -9.67 -3.90 -12.73
C LEU A 109 -10.13 -5.32 -13.04
N LYS A 110 -11.01 -5.50 -14.02
CA LYS A 110 -11.44 -6.84 -14.45
C LYS A 110 -10.31 -7.68 -15.01
N GLY A 111 -9.25 -7.07 -15.48
CA GLY A 111 -8.08 -7.77 -15.97
C GLY A 111 -7.30 -8.49 -14.88
N VAL A 112 -7.52 -8.15 -13.63
CA VAL A 112 -6.87 -8.82 -12.51
C VAL A 112 -7.55 -10.16 -12.25
N LYS A 113 -6.75 -11.22 -12.13
CA LYS A 113 -7.28 -12.56 -11.87
C LYS A 113 -8.09 -12.57 -10.56
N GLY A 114 -9.29 -13.11 -10.64
CA GLY A 114 -10.18 -13.18 -9.48
C GLY A 114 -11.09 -11.97 -9.30
N ILE A 115 -11.00 -10.96 -10.17
CA ILE A 115 -11.85 -9.78 -10.12
C ILE A 115 -12.86 -9.85 -11.26
N GLY A 116 -14.16 -9.97 -10.91
CA GLY A 116 -15.25 -9.91 -11.87
C GLY A 116 -15.78 -8.49 -12.04
N LEU A 117 -16.75 -8.33 -12.92
CA LEU A 117 -17.37 -7.04 -13.21
C LEU A 117 -17.97 -6.38 -11.96
N LYS A 118 -18.74 -7.14 -11.18
CA LYS A 118 -19.39 -6.60 -9.99
C LYS A 118 -18.38 -6.17 -8.93
N THR A 119 -17.33 -6.96 -8.74
CA THR A 119 -16.27 -6.65 -7.76
C THR A 119 -15.51 -5.40 -8.20
N ALA A 120 -15.17 -5.29 -9.48
CA ALA A 120 -14.50 -4.12 -10.03
C ALA A 120 -15.34 -2.85 -9.85
N GLN A 121 -16.62 -2.92 -10.15
CA GLN A 121 -17.54 -1.80 -9.94
C GLN A 121 -17.64 -1.41 -8.47
N ARG A 122 -17.68 -2.39 -7.57
CA ARG A 122 -17.75 -2.14 -6.13
C ARG A 122 -16.48 -1.47 -5.60
N ILE A 123 -15.32 -1.90 -6.07
CA ILE A 123 -14.06 -1.25 -5.72
C ILE A 123 -14.11 0.23 -6.06
N ILE A 124 -14.53 0.56 -7.28
CA ILE A 124 -14.61 1.95 -7.73
C ILE A 124 -15.60 2.73 -6.89
N ILE A 125 -16.80 2.22 -6.70
CA ILE A 125 -17.85 2.92 -5.93
C ILE A 125 -17.40 3.18 -4.50
N ASP A 126 -16.82 2.17 -3.85
CA ASP A 126 -16.47 2.27 -2.44
C ASP A 126 -15.20 3.11 -2.21
N LEU A 127 -14.25 3.11 -3.13
CA LEU A 127 -12.94 3.70 -2.90
C LEU A 127 -12.70 5.03 -3.61
N LYS A 128 -13.47 5.37 -4.63
CA LYS A 128 -13.24 6.59 -5.42
C LYS A 128 -13.20 7.84 -4.55
N ASP A 129 -14.17 8.01 -3.67
CA ASP A 129 -14.24 9.18 -2.79
C ASP A 129 -13.15 9.16 -1.71
N LYS A 130 -12.82 8.00 -1.20
CA LYS A 130 -11.77 7.84 -0.19
C LYS A 130 -10.39 8.18 -0.74
N ILE A 131 -10.12 7.80 -1.97
CA ILE A 131 -8.86 8.10 -2.65
C ILE A 131 -8.75 9.59 -2.97
N LYS A 132 -9.82 10.23 -3.45
CA LYS A 132 -9.84 11.66 -3.73
C LYS A 132 -9.57 12.50 -2.48
N VAL A 133 -10.17 12.14 -1.36
CA VAL A 133 -9.95 12.83 -0.08
C VAL A 133 -8.49 12.74 0.32
N SER A 134 -7.89 11.55 0.20
CA SER A 134 -6.48 11.35 0.53
C SER A 134 -5.55 12.21 -0.34
N GLU A 135 -5.83 12.30 -1.62
CA GLU A 135 -5.04 13.13 -2.53
C GLU A 135 -5.17 14.61 -2.23
N ALA A 136 -6.39 15.07 -1.94
CA ALA A 136 -6.64 16.44 -1.56
C ALA A 136 -5.89 16.82 -0.28
N ASP A 137 -5.91 15.93 0.72
CA ASP A 137 -5.20 16.15 1.98
C ASP A 137 -3.68 16.21 1.77
N LEU A 138 -3.14 15.34 0.95
CA LEU A 138 -1.71 15.34 0.64
C LEU A 138 -1.32 16.59 -0.14
N THR A 139 -2.14 17.00 -1.09
CA THR A 139 -1.91 18.22 -1.87
C THR A 139 -1.94 19.45 -0.97
N ALA A 140 -2.91 19.53 -0.08
CA ALA A 140 -3.02 20.63 0.87
C ALA A 140 -1.79 20.72 1.78
N LYS A 141 -1.33 19.61 2.31
CA LYS A 141 -0.11 19.56 3.12
C LYS A 141 1.12 19.97 2.32
N GLY A 142 1.23 19.51 1.11
CA GLY A 142 2.33 19.89 0.22
C GLY A 142 2.34 21.37 -0.11
N ALA A 143 1.18 21.93 -0.37
CA ALA A 143 1.04 23.35 -0.65
C ALA A 143 1.43 24.21 0.56
N VAL A 144 1.00 23.81 1.75
CA VAL A 144 1.37 24.50 2.98
C VAL A 144 2.88 24.44 3.21
N GLY A 145 3.46 23.29 2.99
CA GLY A 145 4.90 23.12 3.12
C GLY A 145 5.69 23.98 2.15
N ARG A 146 5.26 24.06 0.89
CA ARG A 146 5.89 24.90 -0.11
C ARG A 146 5.73 26.38 0.22
N SER A 147 4.55 26.74 0.66
CA SER A 147 4.30 28.13 1.05
C SER A 147 5.19 28.54 2.21
N ARG A 148 5.36 27.67 3.17
CA ARG A 148 6.28 27.94 4.28
C ARG A 148 7.72 28.03 3.82
N ALA A 149 8.16 27.09 3.01
CA ALA A 149 9.50 27.10 2.46
C ALA A 149 9.75 28.35 1.64
N ASN A 150 8.81 28.75 0.80
CA ASN A 150 8.93 29.96 0.02
C ASN A 150 8.90 31.20 0.88
N LYS A 151 8.13 31.20 1.93
CA LYS A 151 8.11 32.32 2.87
C LYS A 151 9.34 32.36 3.73
N GLU A 152 9.96 31.26 3.99
CA GLU A 152 11.19 31.20 4.73
C GLU A 152 12.37 31.35 3.84
N GLU A 153 12.25 31.02 2.62
CA GLU A 153 13.18 31.40 1.61
C GLU A 153 12.97 32.80 1.25
N ALA A 154 11.80 33.14 1.24
CA ALA A 154 11.37 34.45 1.10
C ALA A 154 11.15 34.98 2.42
N VAL A 155 10.70 34.19 3.35
CA VAL A 155 10.34 34.46 4.62
C VAL A 155 10.67 33.39 5.43
N ALA A 156 11.04 32.52 5.22
CA ALA A 156 11.23 31.49 6.02
C ALA A 156 10.12 30.87 6.42
N ALA A 157 9.39 30.86 6.19
CA ALA A 157 8.54 30.10 6.58
C ALA A 157 7.75 30.33 7.23
N LEU A 158 7.49 30.71 7.37
CA LEU A 158 6.78 30.64 8.08
C LEU A 158 6.44 29.85 8.70
N VAL A 159 6.49 29.62 8.89
CA VAL A 159 6.27 28.88 9.53
C VAL A 159 5.56 28.72 10.03
N MET A 160 5.16 28.85 10.06
CA MET A 160 4.57 28.47 10.54
C MET A 160 4.06 27.86 10.60
N LEU A 161 3.93 27.76 10.49
CA LEU A 161 3.46 27.07 10.57
C LEU A 161 3.80 26.26 11.01
N GLY A 162 4.28 26.61 11.26
CA GLY A 162 4.76 25.91 12.28
C GLY A 162 4.90 24.56 12.05
#